data_2978eeaaf6ceec8d1bb9aada46a056e4
#
_entry.id   2978eeaaf6ceec8d1bb9aada46a056e4
#
_cell.length_a   1.000
_cell.length_b   1.000
_cell.length_c   1.000
_cell.angle_alpha   90.00
_cell.angle_beta   90.00
_cell.angle_gamma   90.00
#
_symmetry.space_group_name_H-M   'P 1'
#
loop_
_entity.id
_entity.type
_entity.pdbx_description
1 polymer ?
#
loop_
_entity_poly.entity_id
_entity_poly.type
_entity_poly.pdbx_seq_one_letter_code
_entity_poly.pdbx_strand_id
1 'polypeptide(L)'
;MSESLATHTVSTSPATGSRRRLMIGLYALAVFLYWASLYLYVPTLPVYVQSKSDNLALVGVVLSMYGLWQAIIRLPLGVAADWLGWRKPFILVGLALAGLGAVIMGRAGGVNELLVGRAITGLAAGTWVPLIAVFSTLFPADEAVRASALLTLVASAGRALASSVTGSLNNLGGYSLAFFLAAGAAALALLIILPARETRRPPQRPSAQSIGRLIVRRDVLLPAVLQAVGQYANWTATFGFLPVLARELGATDVALSLLVSLNIGVVLLGNLLSTTIVRRVGARRLVYVSFLLMAAGIGGAALARSLPLIFAAQVCIGLGQGIGYPLLMGMSIEQVADGERTTAMGLHQAVYALGMFGGPWLSGLLADAVGIRPTFGVTAFACLALGLLGTHWLAAKRPDQTPIQT
;
A
#
# COMPACT_ATOMS: atom_id res chain seq x y z
N MET A 1 39.39 -46.90 17.85
CA MET A 1 39.67 -45.47 17.56
C MET A 1 38.41 -44.88 16.98
N SER A 2 37.64 -44.22 17.84
CA SER A 2 36.37 -43.57 17.51
C SER A 2 36.60 -42.06 17.51
N GLU A 3 36.64 -41.45 16.31
CA GLU A 3 36.70 -40.01 16.17
C GLU A 3 35.31 -39.40 16.42
N SER A 4 35.25 -38.61 17.48
CA SER A 4 34.12 -37.79 17.88
C SER A 4 33.97 -36.61 16.90
N LEU A 5 32.95 -36.65 16.05
CA LEU A 5 32.50 -35.50 15.28
C LEU A 5 31.86 -34.46 16.23
N ALA A 6 32.67 -33.48 16.61
CA ALA A 6 32.19 -32.29 17.34
C ALA A 6 31.31 -31.45 16.42
N THR A 7 30.00 -31.55 16.59
CA THR A 7 29.04 -30.63 16.02
C THR A 7 29.24 -29.25 16.63
N HIS A 8 29.85 -28.33 15.88
CA HIS A 8 29.89 -26.92 16.22
C HIS A 8 28.45 -26.35 16.10
N THR A 9 27.72 -26.43 17.19
CA THR A 9 26.51 -25.60 17.35
C THR A 9 27.01 -24.16 17.51
N VAL A 10 26.84 -23.37 16.45
CA VAL A 10 26.97 -21.90 16.53
C VAL A 10 25.86 -21.42 17.46
N SER A 11 26.19 -21.27 18.74
CA SER A 11 25.31 -20.62 19.70
C SER A 11 25.22 -19.14 19.34
N THR A 12 24.21 -18.75 18.60
CA THR A 12 23.78 -17.36 18.52
C THR A 12 23.25 -16.98 19.89
N SER A 13 24.08 -16.34 20.70
CA SER A 13 23.69 -15.77 22.00
C SER A 13 22.46 -14.86 21.76
N PRO A 14 21.27 -15.15 22.35
CA PRO A 14 20.11 -14.29 22.19
C PRO A 14 20.47 -12.92 22.80
N ALA A 15 20.35 -11.87 21.98
CA ALA A 15 20.35 -10.51 22.52
C ALA A 15 19.39 -10.50 23.71
N THR A 16 19.84 -10.08 24.89
CA THR A 16 19.06 -10.03 26.14
C THR A 16 17.64 -9.57 25.82
N GLY A 17 16.61 -10.23 26.32
CA GLY A 17 15.21 -10.01 25.94
C GLY A 17 14.76 -8.54 26.02
N SER A 18 15.44 -7.72 26.85
CA SER A 18 15.28 -6.27 26.94
C SER A 18 15.71 -5.55 25.64
N ARG A 19 16.85 -5.91 25.05
CA ARG A 19 17.37 -5.28 23.83
C ARG A 19 16.50 -5.60 22.62
N ARG A 20 16.00 -6.83 22.52
CA ARG A 20 15.05 -7.23 21.45
C ARG A 20 13.75 -6.43 21.55
N ARG A 21 13.17 -6.30 22.77
CA ARG A 21 11.95 -5.50 22.99
C ARG A 21 12.16 -4.04 22.61
N LEU A 22 13.30 -3.46 22.97
CA LEU A 22 13.66 -2.09 22.58
C LEU A 22 13.70 -1.95 21.04
N MET A 23 14.37 -2.88 20.34
CA MET A 23 14.44 -2.84 18.86
C MET A 23 13.05 -2.96 18.23
N ILE A 24 12.19 -3.85 18.70
CA ILE A 24 10.81 -3.98 18.24
C ILE A 24 10.06 -2.66 18.43
N GLY A 25 10.18 -2.01 19.59
CA GLY A 25 9.57 -0.72 19.87
C GLY A 25 10.06 0.39 18.95
N LEU A 26 11.39 0.50 18.76
CA LEU A 26 12.00 1.52 17.87
C LEU A 26 11.53 1.35 16.42
N TYR A 27 11.56 0.12 15.88
CA TYR A 27 11.09 -0.13 14.52
C TYR A 27 9.57 0.08 14.39
N ALA A 28 8.77 -0.33 15.34
CA ALA A 28 7.33 -0.10 15.33
C ALA A 28 7.00 1.40 15.35
N LEU A 29 7.65 2.18 16.23
CA LEU A 29 7.46 3.63 16.27
C LEU A 29 7.94 4.31 14.98
N ALA A 30 9.08 3.90 14.45
CA ALA A 30 9.57 4.45 13.19
C ALA A 30 8.64 4.13 12.01
N VAL A 31 8.05 2.93 11.96
CA VAL A 31 7.06 2.56 10.94
C VAL A 31 5.77 3.36 11.10
N PHE A 32 5.31 3.56 12.32
CA PHE A 32 4.16 4.43 12.59
C PHE A 32 4.40 5.85 12.05
N LEU A 33 5.53 6.47 12.40
CA LEU A 33 5.91 7.81 11.96
C LEU A 33 6.15 7.89 10.44
N TYR A 34 6.75 6.86 9.86
CA TYR A 34 6.95 6.78 8.41
C TYR A 34 5.61 6.80 7.64
N TRP A 35 4.64 5.98 8.07
CA TRP A 35 3.33 5.99 7.43
C TRP A 35 2.53 7.24 7.77
N ALA A 36 2.70 7.80 8.97
CA ALA A 36 2.13 9.09 9.31
C ALA A 36 2.69 10.19 8.40
N SER A 37 4.00 10.23 8.18
CA SER A 37 4.65 11.16 7.24
C SER A 37 4.08 11.09 5.83
N LEU A 38 3.83 9.90 5.31
CA LEU A 38 3.31 9.73 3.95
C LEU A 38 1.81 10.05 3.82
N TYR A 39 1.04 10.04 4.93
CA TYR A 39 -0.42 10.15 4.91
C TYR A 39 -1.00 11.43 5.53
N LEU A 40 -0.18 12.24 6.19
CA LEU A 40 -0.60 13.47 6.88
C LEU A 40 -1.20 14.56 5.96
N TYR A 41 -1.04 14.45 4.65
CA TYR A 41 -1.54 15.39 3.65
C TYR A 41 -2.41 14.73 2.58
N VAL A 42 -2.47 13.39 2.57
CA VAL A 42 -3.13 12.62 1.50
C VAL A 42 -4.62 12.93 1.34
N PRO A 43 -5.44 13.08 2.41
CA PRO A 43 -6.86 13.33 2.26
C PRO A 43 -7.23 14.59 1.49
N THR A 44 -6.42 15.63 1.62
CA THR A 44 -6.69 16.93 1.00
C THR A 44 -5.78 17.23 -0.19
N LEU A 45 -4.81 16.33 -0.48
CA LEU A 45 -3.87 16.51 -1.58
C LEU A 45 -4.55 16.71 -2.94
N PRO A 46 -5.59 15.94 -3.35
CA PRO A 46 -6.24 16.15 -4.64
C PRO A 46 -6.83 17.55 -4.78
N VAL A 47 -7.49 18.04 -3.73
CA VAL A 47 -8.07 19.38 -3.69
C VAL A 47 -6.98 20.45 -3.66
N TYR A 48 -5.89 20.22 -2.96
CA TYR A 48 -4.75 21.15 -2.94
C TYR A 48 -4.07 21.24 -4.32
N VAL A 49 -3.88 20.13 -5.02
CA VAL A 49 -3.36 20.15 -6.40
C VAL A 49 -4.34 20.89 -7.31
N GLN A 50 -5.65 20.64 -7.19
CA GLN A 50 -6.69 21.33 -7.96
C GLN A 50 -6.68 22.84 -7.68
N SER A 51 -6.39 23.30 -6.47
CA SER A 51 -6.27 24.74 -6.17
C SER A 51 -5.11 25.42 -6.88
N LYS A 52 -4.16 24.66 -7.46
CA LYS A 52 -3.02 25.14 -8.23
C LYS A 52 -3.22 25.01 -9.76
N SER A 53 -4.23 24.23 -10.19
CA SER A 53 -4.55 24.03 -11.61
C SER A 53 -5.96 23.50 -11.78
N ASP A 54 -6.75 24.15 -12.62
CA ASP A 54 -8.11 23.70 -12.96
C ASP A 54 -8.11 22.46 -13.88
N ASN A 55 -6.95 22.08 -14.43
CA ASN A 55 -6.80 20.93 -15.33
C ASN A 55 -6.78 19.63 -14.53
N LEU A 56 -7.85 18.84 -14.60
CA LEU A 56 -7.99 17.56 -13.89
C LEU A 56 -7.01 16.49 -14.39
N ALA A 57 -6.55 16.58 -15.64
CA ALA A 57 -5.53 15.68 -16.16
C ALA A 57 -4.19 15.91 -15.42
N LEU A 58 -3.79 17.17 -15.18
CA LEU A 58 -2.61 17.47 -14.39
C LEU A 58 -2.75 17.03 -12.93
N VAL A 59 -3.93 17.20 -12.32
CA VAL A 59 -4.22 16.67 -10.98
C VAL A 59 -3.97 15.15 -10.99
N GLY A 60 -4.53 14.43 -11.96
CA GLY A 60 -4.33 13.00 -12.12
C GLY A 60 -2.86 12.61 -12.26
N VAL A 61 -2.08 13.35 -13.06
CA VAL A 61 -0.64 13.13 -13.24
C VAL A 61 0.10 13.27 -11.92
N VAL A 62 -0.11 14.36 -11.15
CA VAL A 62 0.55 14.57 -9.85
C VAL A 62 0.24 13.41 -8.89
N LEU A 63 -1.03 13.04 -8.76
CA LEU A 63 -1.45 11.96 -7.85
C LEU A 63 -0.88 10.61 -8.26
N SER A 64 -0.76 10.34 -9.56
CA SER A 64 -0.26 9.08 -10.11
C SER A 64 1.23 8.85 -9.86
N MET A 65 2.03 9.92 -9.70
CA MET A 65 3.48 9.82 -9.49
C MET A 65 3.86 8.93 -8.31
N TYR A 66 3.05 8.93 -7.26
CA TYR A 66 3.27 8.03 -6.13
C TYR A 66 3.19 6.54 -6.51
N GLY A 67 2.19 6.16 -7.29
CA GLY A 67 2.04 4.79 -7.79
C GLY A 67 3.13 4.41 -8.79
N LEU A 68 3.48 5.31 -9.72
CA LEU A 68 4.50 5.08 -10.73
C LEU A 68 5.86 4.76 -10.11
N TRP A 69 6.36 5.67 -9.27
CA TRP A 69 7.67 5.50 -8.66
C TRP A 69 7.71 4.35 -7.66
N GLN A 70 6.58 4.05 -7.01
CA GLN A 70 6.46 2.86 -6.17
C GLN A 70 6.54 1.57 -7.00
N ALA A 71 5.91 1.52 -8.19
CA ALA A 71 6.00 0.38 -9.09
C ALA A 71 7.44 0.14 -9.59
N ILE A 72 8.13 1.23 -9.94
CA ILE A 72 9.50 1.17 -10.46
C ILE A 72 10.49 0.74 -9.38
N ILE A 73 10.40 1.32 -8.16
CA ILE A 73 11.46 1.17 -7.15
C ILE A 73 11.37 -0.11 -6.33
N ARG A 74 10.16 -0.68 -6.13
CA ARG A 74 9.96 -1.79 -5.18
C ARG A 74 10.81 -3.01 -5.47
N LEU A 75 10.81 -3.46 -6.72
CA LEU A 75 11.57 -4.65 -7.11
C LEU A 75 13.09 -4.39 -7.09
N PRO A 76 13.62 -3.33 -7.73
CA PRO A 76 15.05 -3.00 -7.66
C PRO A 76 15.55 -2.78 -6.23
N LEU A 77 14.75 -2.11 -5.38
CA LEU A 77 15.14 -1.87 -3.99
C LEU A 77 15.24 -3.17 -3.18
N GLY A 78 14.29 -4.08 -3.35
CA GLY A 78 14.32 -5.40 -2.72
C GLY A 78 15.55 -6.19 -3.14
N VAL A 79 15.82 -6.26 -4.45
CA VAL A 79 17.00 -6.93 -5.02
C VAL A 79 18.30 -6.32 -4.50
N ALA A 80 18.43 -5.00 -4.52
CA ALA A 80 19.62 -4.30 -4.05
C ALA A 80 19.86 -4.52 -2.55
N ALA A 81 18.80 -4.50 -1.74
CA ALA A 81 18.88 -4.71 -0.30
C ALA A 81 19.31 -6.16 0.05
N ASP A 82 18.81 -7.15 -0.69
CA ASP A 82 19.18 -8.55 -0.51
C ASP A 82 20.60 -8.85 -1.05
N TRP A 83 20.99 -8.20 -2.14
CA TRP A 83 22.35 -8.33 -2.71
C TRP A 83 23.43 -7.71 -1.80
N LEU A 84 23.15 -6.56 -1.18
CA LEU A 84 24.05 -5.93 -0.21
C LEU A 84 24.05 -6.63 1.15
N GLY A 85 23.01 -7.43 1.45
CA GLY A 85 22.80 -8.04 2.78
C GLY A 85 22.65 -7.02 3.90
N TRP A 86 22.35 -5.76 3.55
CA TRP A 86 22.24 -4.64 4.47
C TRP A 86 21.09 -3.71 4.07
N ARG A 87 20.02 -3.71 4.83
CA ARG A 87 18.75 -3.02 4.50
C ARG A 87 18.65 -1.64 5.12
N LYS A 88 19.33 -1.39 6.23
CA LYS A 88 19.27 -0.12 6.97
C LYS A 88 19.60 1.12 6.13
N PRO A 89 20.62 1.17 5.25
CA PRO A 89 20.87 2.33 4.40
C PRO A 89 19.68 2.70 3.53
N PHE A 90 19.00 1.71 2.94
CA PHE A 90 17.81 1.94 2.14
C PHE A 90 16.64 2.50 2.97
N ILE A 91 16.51 2.04 4.23
CA ILE A 91 15.52 2.58 5.16
C ILE A 91 15.81 4.04 5.47
N LEU A 92 17.06 4.39 5.79
CA LEU A 92 17.46 5.77 6.11
C LEU A 92 17.25 6.70 4.90
N VAL A 93 17.68 6.29 3.71
CA VAL A 93 17.47 7.04 2.46
C VAL A 93 15.98 7.25 2.20
N GLY A 94 15.17 6.20 2.34
CA GLY A 94 13.73 6.31 2.12
C GLY A 94 13.03 7.23 3.11
N LEU A 95 13.43 7.22 4.39
CA LEU A 95 12.91 8.17 5.39
C LEU A 95 13.33 9.61 5.06
N ALA A 96 14.57 9.82 4.63
CA ALA A 96 15.04 11.13 4.17
C ALA A 96 14.27 11.63 2.93
N LEU A 97 14.01 10.74 1.96
CA LEU A 97 13.20 11.06 0.78
C LEU A 97 11.75 11.37 1.15
N ALA A 98 11.14 10.67 2.11
CA ALA A 98 9.79 10.99 2.58
C ALA A 98 9.72 12.42 3.14
N GLY A 99 10.68 12.81 3.97
CA GLY A 99 10.81 14.16 4.50
C GLY A 99 11.08 15.20 3.42
N LEU A 100 12.02 14.94 2.51
CA LEU A 100 12.36 15.83 1.41
C LEU A 100 11.15 16.10 0.49
N GLY A 101 10.45 15.04 0.06
CA GLY A 101 9.25 15.17 -0.77
C GLY A 101 8.15 15.98 -0.08
N ALA A 102 7.96 15.77 1.24
CA ALA A 102 7.01 16.56 2.02
C ALA A 102 7.43 18.04 2.10
N VAL A 103 8.71 18.38 2.32
CA VAL A 103 9.20 19.77 2.32
C VAL A 103 8.98 20.44 0.98
N ILE A 104 9.28 19.75 -0.13
CA ILE A 104 9.07 20.29 -1.48
C ILE A 104 7.59 20.62 -1.70
N MET A 105 6.69 19.68 -1.36
CA MET A 105 5.23 19.90 -1.49
C MET A 105 4.72 21.00 -0.55
N GLY A 106 5.28 21.13 0.65
CA GLY A 106 4.91 22.15 1.63
C GLY A 106 5.32 23.58 1.21
N ARG A 107 6.32 23.70 0.32
CA ARG A 107 6.79 24.96 -0.25
C ARG A 107 6.28 25.19 -1.68
N ALA A 108 5.42 24.32 -2.19
CA ALA A 108 5.01 24.35 -3.59
C ALA A 108 4.26 25.65 -3.95
N GLY A 109 4.83 26.42 -4.88
CA GLY A 109 4.19 27.55 -5.52
C GLY A 109 3.25 27.14 -6.66
N GLY A 110 3.51 26.00 -7.30
CA GLY A 110 2.77 25.48 -8.45
C GLY A 110 2.68 23.97 -8.50
N VAL A 111 2.20 23.44 -9.63
CA VAL A 111 1.96 22.01 -9.85
C VAL A 111 3.26 21.22 -9.98
N ASN A 112 4.33 21.83 -10.52
CA ASN A 112 5.60 21.15 -10.79
C ASN A 112 6.28 20.67 -9.49
N GLU A 113 6.30 21.50 -8.45
CA GLU A 113 6.85 21.15 -7.15
C GLU A 113 6.03 20.03 -6.49
N LEU A 114 4.69 20.07 -6.65
CA LEU A 114 3.82 19.00 -6.17
C LEU A 114 4.10 17.67 -6.90
N LEU A 115 4.32 17.72 -8.21
CA LEU A 115 4.68 16.57 -9.03
C LEU A 115 6.01 15.96 -8.58
N VAL A 116 7.06 16.79 -8.44
CA VAL A 116 8.39 16.34 -7.99
C VAL A 116 8.32 15.77 -6.57
N GLY A 117 7.69 16.48 -5.64
CA GLY A 117 7.54 16.02 -4.26
C GLY A 117 6.76 14.71 -4.18
N ARG A 118 5.70 14.56 -5.00
CA ARG A 118 4.91 13.32 -5.06
C ARG A 118 5.70 12.16 -5.66
N ALA A 119 6.54 12.41 -6.68
CA ALA A 119 7.46 11.42 -7.23
C ALA A 119 8.46 10.93 -6.18
N ILE A 120 9.07 11.85 -5.44
CA ILE A 120 10.03 11.54 -4.36
C ILE A 120 9.35 10.73 -3.24
N THR A 121 8.13 11.09 -2.83
CA THR A 121 7.40 10.31 -1.82
C THR A 121 6.97 8.94 -2.34
N GLY A 122 6.77 8.79 -3.65
CA GLY A 122 6.57 7.50 -4.32
C GLY A 122 7.80 6.58 -4.22
N LEU A 123 9.00 7.13 -4.46
CA LEU A 123 10.27 6.43 -4.21
C LEU A 123 10.42 6.04 -2.74
N ALA A 124 10.13 6.98 -1.83
CA ALA A 124 10.16 6.74 -0.39
C ALA A 124 9.24 5.58 0.02
N ALA A 125 8.08 5.43 -0.62
CA ALA A 125 7.13 4.36 -0.31
C ALA A 125 7.67 2.93 -0.58
N GLY A 126 8.72 2.80 -1.40
CA GLY A 126 9.46 1.55 -1.58
C GLY A 126 10.15 1.04 -0.31
N THR A 127 10.46 1.93 0.63
CA THR A 127 11.12 1.61 1.92
C THR A 127 10.32 0.62 2.79
N TRP A 128 9.04 0.44 2.51
CA TRP A 128 8.23 -0.58 3.17
C TRP A 128 8.83 -1.98 3.05
N VAL A 129 9.44 -2.32 1.90
CA VAL A 129 10.02 -3.64 1.65
C VAL A 129 11.18 -3.94 2.61
N PRO A 130 12.24 -3.14 2.71
CA PRO A 130 13.30 -3.37 3.67
C PRO A 130 12.85 -3.22 5.14
N LEU A 131 11.87 -2.35 5.45
CA LEU A 131 11.35 -2.20 6.82
C LEU A 131 10.69 -3.48 7.32
N ILE A 132 9.76 -4.07 6.55
CA ILE A 132 9.08 -5.31 6.96
C ILE A 132 10.08 -6.47 7.03
N ALA A 133 11.06 -6.52 6.13
CA ALA A 133 12.07 -7.55 6.10
C ALA A 133 13.00 -7.49 7.32
N VAL A 134 13.43 -6.30 7.76
CA VAL A 134 14.23 -6.15 8.98
C VAL A 134 13.40 -6.46 10.22
N PHE A 135 12.18 -5.94 10.31
CA PHE A 135 11.31 -6.17 11.46
C PHE A 135 11.02 -7.66 11.68
N SER A 136 10.76 -8.40 10.61
CA SER A 136 10.53 -9.85 10.70
C SER A 136 11.72 -10.60 11.28
N THR A 137 12.95 -10.11 11.13
CA THR A 137 14.15 -10.75 11.69
C THR A 137 14.30 -10.59 13.20
N LEU A 138 13.52 -9.69 13.81
CA LEU A 138 13.50 -9.51 15.26
C LEU A 138 12.67 -10.59 15.97
N PHE A 139 11.98 -11.45 15.19
CA PHE A 139 11.14 -12.54 15.70
C PHE A 139 11.72 -13.90 15.28
N PRO A 140 11.43 -14.98 16.02
CA PRO A 140 11.71 -16.34 15.58
C PRO A 140 11.04 -16.63 14.22
N ALA A 141 11.57 -17.58 13.46
CA ALA A 141 11.10 -17.87 12.11
C ALA A 141 9.62 -18.30 12.06
N ASP A 142 9.15 -19.04 13.07
CA ASP A 142 7.77 -19.46 13.27
C ASP A 142 6.82 -18.30 13.60
N GLU A 143 7.33 -17.20 14.15
CA GLU A 143 6.56 -15.97 14.44
C GLU A 143 6.62 -14.92 13.31
N ALA A 144 7.29 -15.15 12.19
CA ALA A 144 7.48 -14.15 11.13
C ALA A 144 6.17 -13.61 10.55
N VAL A 145 5.14 -14.44 10.43
CA VAL A 145 3.79 -14.03 9.99
C VAL A 145 3.15 -13.09 10.99
N ARG A 146 3.26 -13.39 12.29
CA ARG A 146 2.77 -12.53 13.38
C ARG A 146 3.48 -11.19 13.41
N ALA A 147 4.80 -11.18 13.20
CA ALA A 147 5.60 -9.96 13.11
C ALA A 147 5.12 -9.06 11.96
N SER A 148 4.91 -9.63 10.78
CA SER A 148 4.43 -8.90 9.60
C SER A 148 3.02 -8.33 9.83
N ALA A 149 2.13 -9.10 10.46
CA ALA A 149 0.78 -8.66 10.81
C ALA A 149 0.81 -7.50 11.81
N LEU A 150 1.64 -7.58 12.85
CA LEU A 150 1.83 -6.51 13.83
C LEU A 150 2.33 -5.23 13.17
N LEU A 151 3.35 -5.33 12.31
CA LEU A 151 3.89 -4.16 11.63
C LEU A 151 2.88 -3.53 10.67
N THR A 152 2.07 -4.35 9.99
CA THR A 152 0.98 -3.87 9.12
C THR A 152 -0.12 -3.16 9.91
N LEU A 153 -0.44 -3.64 11.12
CA LEU A 153 -1.38 -2.98 12.02
C LEU A 153 -0.85 -1.60 12.46
N VAL A 154 0.42 -1.53 12.88
CA VAL A 154 1.09 -0.27 13.25
C VAL A 154 1.10 0.71 12.07
N ALA A 155 1.43 0.24 10.87
CA ALA A 155 1.39 1.02 9.65
C ALA A 155 -0.02 1.56 9.36
N SER A 156 -1.06 0.74 9.55
CA SER A 156 -2.45 1.14 9.34
C SER A 156 -2.90 2.17 10.38
N ALA A 157 -2.49 2.02 11.63
CA ALA A 157 -2.74 3.01 12.68
C ALA A 157 -2.09 4.36 12.35
N GLY A 158 -0.82 4.36 11.91
CA GLY A 158 -0.12 5.57 11.47
C GLY A 158 -0.85 6.29 10.33
N ARG A 159 -1.28 5.53 9.31
CA ARG A 159 -2.06 6.09 8.19
C ARG A 159 -3.41 6.67 8.63
N ALA A 160 -4.17 5.91 9.43
CA ALA A 160 -5.50 6.33 9.87
C ALA A 160 -5.45 7.59 10.74
N LEU A 161 -4.56 7.61 11.76
CA LEU A 161 -4.40 8.76 12.64
C LEU A 161 -3.88 9.99 11.90
N ALA A 162 -2.88 9.84 11.03
CA ALA A 162 -2.37 10.94 10.23
C ALA A 162 -3.46 11.52 9.32
N SER A 163 -4.20 10.65 8.61
CA SER A 163 -5.29 11.09 7.73
C SER A 163 -6.41 11.78 8.51
N SER A 164 -6.72 11.35 9.74
CA SER A 164 -7.84 11.92 10.51
C SER A 164 -7.58 13.36 10.97
N VAL A 165 -6.32 13.74 11.20
CA VAL A 165 -5.94 15.07 11.69
C VAL A 165 -5.61 16.07 10.58
N THR A 166 -5.47 15.62 9.32
CA THR A 166 -5.06 16.45 8.17
C THR A 166 -5.91 17.72 8.05
N GLY A 167 -7.22 17.60 8.09
CA GLY A 167 -8.11 18.77 7.92
C GLY A 167 -8.04 19.76 9.06
N SER A 168 -7.86 19.29 10.29
CA SER A 168 -7.65 20.15 11.44
C SER A 168 -6.33 20.93 11.32
N LEU A 169 -5.27 20.27 10.83
CA LEU A 169 -3.99 20.91 10.57
C LEU A 169 -4.10 21.97 9.48
N ASN A 170 -4.83 21.69 8.40
CA ASN A 170 -5.07 22.66 7.33
C ASN A 170 -5.81 23.91 7.85
N ASN A 171 -6.78 23.72 8.75
CA ASN A 171 -7.52 24.84 9.38
C ASN A 171 -6.61 25.69 10.28
N LEU A 172 -5.57 25.10 10.90
CA LEU A 172 -4.63 25.80 11.80
C LEU A 172 -3.52 26.57 11.06
N GLY A 173 -2.98 26.01 9.99
CA GLY A 173 -1.81 26.59 9.31
C GLY A 173 -1.78 26.38 7.81
N GLY A 174 -2.91 26.15 7.18
CA GLY A 174 -3.02 25.86 5.75
C GLY A 174 -2.42 24.49 5.38
N TYR A 175 -2.44 24.17 4.08
CA TYR A 175 -1.93 22.91 3.57
C TYR A 175 -0.45 22.68 3.90
N SER A 176 0.35 23.76 3.96
CA SER A 176 1.80 23.70 4.23
C SER A 176 2.10 23.09 5.61
N LEU A 177 1.27 23.34 6.63
CA LEU A 177 1.47 22.80 7.98
C LEU A 177 1.46 21.28 7.98
N ALA A 178 0.49 20.65 7.31
CA ALA A 178 0.41 19.19 7.21
C ALA A 178 1.67 18.59 6.55
N PHE A 179 2.20 19.24 5.49
CA PHE A 179 3.43 18.81 4.82
C PHE A 179 4.66 18.97 5.71
N PHE A 180 4.81 20.08 6.44
CA PHE A 180 5.97 20.27 7.32
C PHE A 180 5.94 19.33 8.52
N LEU A 181 4.77 19.05 9.09
CA LEU A 181 4.62 18.03 10.13
C LEU A 181 4.90 16.63 9.59
N ALA A 182 4.54 16.35 8.35
CA ALA A 182 4.90 15.10 7.66
C ALA A 182 6.43 14.97 7.53
N ALA A 183 7.12 16.06 7.16
CA ALA A 183 8.58 16.10 7.10
C ALA A 183 9.20 15.88 8.50
N GLY A 184 8.66 16.52 9.52
CA GLY A 184 9.07 16.33 10.92
C GLY A 184 8.91 14.88 11.39
N ALA A 185 7.79 14.23 11.06
CA ALA A 185 7.55 12.82 11.37
C ALA A 185 8.57 11.89 10.67
N ALA A 186 8.90 12.17 9.40
CA ALA A 186 9.94 11.43 8.67
C ALA A 186 11.33 11.61 9.29
N ALA A 187 11.69 12.85 9.65
CA ALA A 187 12.95 13.17 10.32
C ALA A 187 13.04 12.46 11.67
N LEU A 188 11.97 12.47 12.47
CA LEU A 188 11.92 11.77 13.74
C LEU A 188 12.05 10.24 13.56
N ALA A 189 11.38 9.65 12.57
CA ALA A 189 11.53 8.24 12.23
C ALA A 189 12.98 7.90 11.87
N LEU A 190 13.65 8.75 11.09
CA LEU A 190 15.04 8.62 10.71
C LEU A 190 15.95 8.63 11.95
N LEU A 191 15.78 9.61 12.84
CA LEU A 191 16.55 9.72 14.08
C LEU A 191 16.37 8.50 14.98
N ILE A 192 15.15 7.94 15.09
CA ILE A 192 14.84 6.74 15.86
C ILE A 192 15.57 5.51 15.30
N ILE A 193 15.67 5.38 13.97
CA ILE A 193 16.32 4.22 13.33
C ILE A 193 17.85 4.35 13.29
N LEU A 194 18.41 5.55 13.38
CA LEU A 194 19.87 5.79 13.32
C LEU A 194 20.66 4.91 14.29
N PRO A 195 20.31 4.80 15.61
CA PRO A 195 21.05 3.97 16.57
C PRO A 195 20.74 2.47 16.41
N ALA A 196 19.69 2.07 15.70
CA ALA A 196 19.32 0.68 15.56
C ALA A 196 20.41 -0.11 14.82
N ARG A 197 20.87 -1.21 15.41
CA ARG A 197 21.88 -2.09 14.80
C ARG A 197 21.18 -3.18 14.00
N GLU A 198 21.59 -3.34 12.73
CA GLU A 198 21.17 -4.44 11.87
C GLU A 198 22.29 -5.45 11.76
N THR A 199 21.98 -6.73 11.91
CA THR A 199 22.91 -7.82 11.63
C THR A 199 22.94 -8.04 10.11
N ARG A 200 24.10 -7.84 9.50
CA ARG A 200 24.30 -8.13 8.06
C ARG A 200 24.07 -9.61 7.77
N ARG A 201 23.41 -9.87 6.67
CA ARG A 201 23.17 -11.22 6.17
C ARG A 201 24.09 -11.52 4.99
N PRO A 202 24.38 -12.81 4.75
CA PRO A 202 25.07 -13.19 3.51
C PRO A 202 24.30 -12.67 2.30
N PRO A 203 24.97 -12.08 1.30
CA PRO A 203 24.33 -11.60 0.09
C PRO A 203 23.57 -12.73 -0.61
N GLN A 204 22.30 -12.49 -0.92
CA GLN A 204 21.47 -13.40 -1.70
C GLN A 204 21.23 -12.77 -3.07
N ARG A 205 21.56 -13.47 -4.13
CA ARG A 205 21.30 -13.04 -5.49
C ARG A 205 19.93 -13.57 -5.94
N PRO A 206 18.92 -12.74 -6.12
CA PRO A 206 17.67 -13.18 -6.74
C PRO A 206 17.98 -13.70 -8.14
N SER A 207 17.44 -14.85 -8.49
CA SER A 207 17.59 -15.39 -9.84
C SER A 207 16.67 -14.64 -10.81
N ALA A 208 17.23 -13.94 -11.79
CA ALA A 208 16.46 -13.33 -12.88
C ALA A 208 15.60 -14.39 -13.62
N GLN A 209 16.09 -15.64 -13.66
CA GLN A 209 15.35 -16.77 -14.22
C GLN A 209 14.10 -17.11 -13.39
N SER A 210 14.15 -16.97 -12.07
CA SER A 210 12.98 -17.17 -11.20
C SER A 210 11.90 -16.10 -11.48
N ILE A 211 12.30 -14.83 -11.62
CA ILE A 211 11.38 -13.74 -11.97
C ILE A 211 10.74 -14.01 -13.34
N GLY A 212 11.55 -14.38 -14.35
CA GLY A 212 11.05 -14.69 -15.71
C GLY A 212 10.04 -15.84 -15.71
N ARG A 213 10.26 -16.89 -14.90
CA ARG A 213 9.30 -18.00 -14.77
C ARG A 213 8.00 -17.57 -14.11
N LEU A 214 8.04 -16.73 -13.07
CA LEU A 214 6.87 -16.28 -12.34
C LEU A 214 5.99 -15.33 -13.17
N ILE A 215 6.56 -14.50 -14.03
CA ILE A 215 5.83 -13.55 -14.90
C ILE A 215 4.93 -14.27 -15.92
N VAL A 216 5.30 -15.47 -16.37
CA VAL A 216 4.47 -16.24 -17.33
C VAL A 216 3.46 -17.16 -16.65
N ARG A 217 3.53 -17.31 -15.32
CA ARG A 217 2.62 -18.18 -14.57
C ARG A 217 1.27 -17.49 -14.36
N ARG A 218 0.22 -18.09 -14.92
CA ARG A 218 -1.15 -17.56 -14.84
C ARG A 218 -1.69 -17.51 -13.41
N ASP A 219 -1.35 -18.48 -12.58
CA ASP A 219 -1.76 -18.57 -11.17
C ASP A 219 -1.13 -17.47 -10.30
N VAL A 220 0.00 -16.90 -10.71
CA VAL A 220 0.65 -15.75 -10.07
C VAL A 220 0.14 -14.43 -10.65
N LEU A 221 0.13 -14.34 -11.99
CA LEU A 221 -0.12 -13.07 -12.69
C LEU A 221 -1.60 -12.67 -12.68
N LEU A 222 -2.54 -13.62 -12.86
CA LEU A 222 -3.98 -13.28 -12.93
C LEU A 222 -4.51 -12.65 -11.64
N PRO A 223 -4.22 -13.19 -10.42
CA PRO A 223 -4.58 -12.49 -9.18
C PRO A 223 -3.90 -11.13 -9.04
N ALA A 224 -2.65 -10.97 -9.50
CA ALA A 224 -1.94 -9.70 -9.45
C ALA A 224 -2.58 -8.65 -10.38
N VAL A 225 -3.00 -9.03 -11.58
CA VAL A 225 -3.71 -8.15 -12.53
C VAL A 225 -5.10 -7.78 -11.97
N LEU A 226 -5.83 -8.72 -11.40
CA LEU A 226 -7.10 -8.42 -10.72
C LEU A 226 -6.89 -7.42 -9.57
N GLN A 227 -5.81 -7.59 -8.79
CA GLN A 227 -5.46 -6.62 -7.77
C GLN A 227 -5.11 -5.26 -8.36
N ALA A 228 -4.45 -5.19 -9.54
CA ALA A 228 -4.21 -3.94 -10.24
C ALA A 228 -5.53 -3.25 -10.66
N VAL A 229 -6.54 -4.00 -11.12
CA VAL A 229 -7.88 -3.46 -11.40
C VAL A 229 -8.53 -2.90 -10.13
N GLY A 230 -8.45 -3.62 -9.00
CA GLY A 230 -8.94 -3.13 -7.71
C GLY A 230 -8.22 -1.86 -7.26
N GLN A 231 -6.89 -1.81 -7.42
CA GLN A 231 -6.10 -0.63 -7.08
C GLN A 231 -6.39 0.54 -8.02
N TYR A 232 -6.55 0.31 -9.32
CA TYR A 232 -6.98 1.32 -10.26
C TYR A 232 -8.28 1.99 -9.78
N ALA A 233 -9.29 1.20 -9.46
CA ALA A 233 -10.59 1.68 -9.01
C ALA A 233 -10.51 2.44 -7.66
N ASN A 234 -9.78 1.89 -6.68
CA ASN A 234 -9.60 2.51 -5.36
C ASN A 234 -8.80 3.82 -5.45
N TRP A 235 -7.73 3.88 -6.27
CA TRP A 235 -6.91 5.08 -6.41
C TRP A 235 -7.57 6.15 -7.28
N THR A 236 -8.39 5.78 -8.26
CA THR A 236 -9.28 6.71 -8.96
C THR A 236 -10.23 7.40 -8.00
N ALA A 237 -10.88 6.63 -7.10
CA ALA A 237 -11.86 7.15 -6.16
C ALA A 237 -11.20 7.73 -4.92
N THR A 238 -10.79 6.90 -3.96
CA THR A 238 -10.42 7.28 -2.59
C THR A 238 -9.27 8.28 -2.52
N PHE A 239 -8.21 8.06 -3.30
CA PHE A 239 -7.01 8.90 -3.30
C PHE A 239 -6.92 9.83 -4.51
N GLY A 240 -7.89 9.76 -5.41
CA GLY A 240 -8.01 10.57 -6.61
C GLY A 240 -9.12 11.59 -6.51
N PHE A 241 -10.23 11.33 -7.16
CA PHE A 241 -11.24 12.33 -7.46
C PHE A 241 -12.45 12.35 -6.51
N LEU A 242 -12.60 11.38 -5.59
CA LEU A 242 -13.69 11.39 -4.61
C LEU A 242 -13.57 12.56 -3.60
N PRO A 243 -12.36 12.92 -3.09
CA PRO A 243 -12.19 14.14 -2.31
C PRO A 243 -12.55 15.41 -3.08
N VAL A 244 -12.27 15.48 -4.40
CA VAL A 244 -12.62 16.60 -5.26
C VAL A 244 -14.15 16.71 -5.39
N LEU A 245 -14.82 15.60 -5.72
CA LEU A 245 -16.29 15.55 -5.79
C LEU A 245 -16.94 15.87 -4.44
N ALA A 246 -16.38 15.40 -3.33
CA ALA A 246 -16.87 15.75 -2.00
C ALA A 246 -16.75 17.24 -1.71
N ARG A 247 -15.65 17.87 -2.16
CA ARG A 247 -15.46 19.33 -2.06
C ARG A 247 -16.51 20.09 -2.85
N GLU A 248 -16.85 19.68 -4.06
CA GLU A 248 -17.94 20.25 -4.85
C GLU A 248 -19.31 20.16 -4.14
N LEU A 249 -19.51 19.14 -3.31
CA LEU A 249 -20.69 18.95 -2.48
C LEU A 249 -20.61 19.69 -1.11
N GLY A 250 -19.61 20.54 -0.91
CA GLY A 250 -19.45 21.36 0.30
C GLY A 250 -18.64 20.68 1.43
N ALA A 251 -17.87 19.64 1.16
CA ALA A 251 -17.02 19.05 2.19
C ALA A 251 -15.92 20.00 2.67
N THR A 252 -15.78 20.14 3.99
CA THR A 252 -14.64 20.81 4.62
C THR A 252 -13.39 19.92 4.60
N ASP A 253 -12.21 20.47 4.86
CA ASP A 253 -10.98 19.68 4.96
C ASP A 253 -11.04 18.59 6.04
N VAL A 254 -11.76 18.87 7.14
CA VAL A 254 -12.04 17.87 8.18
C VAL A 254 -12.92 16.73 7.63
N ALA A 255 -13.94 17.04 6.85
CA ALA A 255 -14.79 16.02 6.22
C ALA A 255 -13.99 15.15 5.23
N LEU A 256 -13.09 15.75 4.43
CA LEU A 256 -12.19 15.00 3.54
C LEU A 256 -11.25 14.07 4.31
N SER A 257 -10.74 14.55 5.44
CA SER A 257 -9.88 13.75 6.34
C SER A 257 -10.63 12.56 6.92
N LEU A 258 -11.86 12.77 7.39
CA LEU A 258 -12.71 11.69 7.89
C LEU A 258 -13.09 10.70 6.78
N LEU A 259 -13.32 11.18 5.56
CA LEU A 259 -13.65 10.34 4.40
C LEU A 259 -12.54 9.32 4.11
N VAL A 260 -11.28 9.77 4.05
CA VAL A 260 -10.13 8.89 3.79
C VAL A 260 -9.83 8.00 5.01
N SER A 261 -9.93 8.54 6.23
CA SER A 261 -9.72 7.75 7.46
C SER A 261 -10.77 6.65 7.62
N LEU A 262 -12.03 6.94 7.28
CA LEU A 262 -13.10 5.94 7.22
C LEU A 262 -12.72 4.80 6.27
N ASN A 263 -12.24 5.12 5.06
CA ASN A 263 -11.80 4.09 4.12
C ASN A 263 -10.72 3.20 4.73
N ILE A 264 -9.66 3.77 5.32
CA ILE A 264 -8.56 3.01 5.93
C ILE A 264 -9.09 2.08 7.03
N GLY A 265 -9.99 2.58 7.88
CA GLY A 265 -10.63 1.78 8.93
C GLY A 265 -11.50 0.64 8.37
N VAL A 266 -12.30 0.94 7.35
CA VAL A 266 -13.16 -0.04 6.68
C VAL A 266 -12.36 -1.09 5.92
N VAL A 267 -11.23 -0.71 5.27
CA VAL A 267 -10.29 -1.66 4.66
C VAL A 267 -9.75 -2.62 5.71
N LEU A 268 -9.37 -2.14 6.89
CA LEU A 268 -8.90 -3.00 7.98
C LEU A 268 -9.99 -3.98 8.44
N LEU A 269 -11.22 -3.52 8.59
CA LEU A 269 -12.38 -4.39 8.89
C LEU A 269 -12.60 -5.43 7.79
N GLY A 270 -12.55 -5.03 6.52
CA GLY A 270 -12.67 -5.94 5.38
C GLY A 270 -11.58 -7.02 5.36
N ASN A 271 -10.34 -6.65 5.70
CA ASN A 271 -9.23 -7.61 5.85
C ASN A 271 -9.53 -8.65 6.95
N LEU A 272 -10.00 -8.21 8.11
CA LEU A 272 -10.36 -9.11 9.21
C LEU A 272 -11.54 -10.02 8.84
N LEU A 273 -12.59 -9.46 8.22
CA LEU A 273 -13.73 -10.22 7.74
C LEU A 273 -13.32 -11.29 6.72
N SER A 274 -12.45 -10.95 5.77
CA SER A 274 -12.00 -11.90 4.75
C SER A 274 -11.30 -13.12 5.37
N THR A 275 -10.45 -12.92 6.38
CA THR A 275 -9.73 -14.01 7.05
C THR A 275 -10.65 -14.96 7.84
N THR A 276 -11.75 -14.43 8.38
CA THR A 276 -12.72 -15.23 9.16
C THR A 276 -13.73 -15.96 8.27
N ILE A 277 -14.18 -15.31 7.19
CA ILE A 277 -15.28 -15.82 6.35
C ILE A 277 -14.78 -16.69 5.20
N VAL A 278 -13.51 -16.56 4.77
CA VAL A 278 -12.96 -17.25 3.60
C VAL A 278 -13.12 -18.77 3.67
N ARG A 279 -13.00 -19.35 4.87
CA ARG A 279 -13.16 -20.80 5.07
C ARG A 279 -14.58 -21.31 4.79
N ARG A 280 -15.61 -20.46 5.00
CA ARG A 280 -17.03 -20.80 4.80
C ARG A 280 -17.52 -20.48 3.40
N VAL A 281 -17.13 -19.33 2.85
CA VAL A 281 -17.64 -18.81 1.57
C VAL A 281 -16.77 -19.21 0.38
N GLY A 282 -15.46 -19.37 0.62
CA GLY A 282 -14.45 -19.60 -0.42
C GLY A 282 -13.88 -18.31 -1.02
N ALA A 283 -12.57 -18.32 -1.30
CA ALA A 283 -11.82 -17.15 -1.74
C ALA A 283 -12.38 -16.55 -3.04
N ARG A 284 -12.70 -17.39 -4.05
CA ARG A 284 -13.22 -16.92 -5.35
C ARG A 284 -14.55 -16.16 -5.22
N ARG A 285 -15.48 -16.64 -4.39
CA ARG A 285 -16.77 -15.95 -4.17
C ARG A 285 -16.57 -14.60 -3.49
N LEU A 286 -15.65 -14.53 -2.52
CA LEU A 286 -15.31 -13.28 -1.86
C LEU A 286 -14.65 -12.28 -2.79
N VAL A 287 -13.85 -12.73 -3.77
CA VAL A 287 -13.29 -11.85 -4.81
C VAL A 287 -14.41 -11.27 -5.69
N TYR A 288 -15.43 -12.05 -6.06
CA TYR A 288 -16.63 -11.50 -6.73
C TYR A 288 -17.31 -10.42 -5.88
N VAL A 289 -17.54 -10.71 -4.60
CA VAL A 289 -18.17 -9.75 -3.67
C VAL A 289 -17.33 -8.47 -3.55
N SER A 290 -15.99 -8.58 -3.54
CA SER A 290 -15.11 -7.41 -3.47
C SER A 290 -15.28 -6.49 -4.68
N PHE A 291 -15.30 -7.03 -5.89
CA PHE A 291 -15.48 -6.23 -7.11
C PHE A 291 -16.90 -5.65 -7.22
N LEU A 292 -17.93 -6.39 -6.80
CA LEU A 292 -19.32 -5.90 -6.73
C LEU A 292 -19.43 -4.72 -5.75
N LEU A 293 -18.85 -4.82 -4.56
CA LEU A 293 -18.85 -3.74 -3.57
C LEU A 293 -18.09 -2.50 -4.08
N MET A 294 -16.91 -2.70 -4.69
CA MET A 294 -16.14 -1.59 -5.25
C MET A 294 -16.90 -0.89 -6.38
N ALA A 295 -17.47 -1.65 -7.32
CA ALA A 295 -18.23 -1.10 -8.43
C ALA A 295 -19.50 -0.38 -7.94
N ALA A 296 -20.23 -0.96 -6.97
CA ALA A 296 -21.39 -0.33 -6.36
C ALA A 296 -21.02 0.97 -5.63
N GLY A 297 -19.90 0.98 -4.88
CA GLY A 297 -19.43 2.18 -4.20
C GLY A 297 -19.04 3.29 -5.18
N ILE A 298 -18.24 2.98 -6.21
CA ILE A 298 -17.80 3.97 -7.20
C ILE A 298 -18.98 4.47 -8.05
N GLY A 299 -19.87 3.55 -8.49
CA GLY A 299 -21.09 3.90 -9.22
C GLY A 299 -22.05 4.72 -8.35
N GLY A 300 -22.17 4.38 -7.06
CA GLY A 300 -22.92 5.18 -6.09
C GLY A 300 -22.36 6.59 -5.92
N ALA A 301 -21.02 6.73 -5.91
CA ALA A 301 -20.37 8.04 -5.87
C ALA A 301 -20.65 8.88 -7.14
N ALA A 302 -20.70 8.25 -8.32
CA ALA A 302 -21.09 8.93 -9.56
C ALA A 302 -22.47 9.59 -9.47
N LEU A 303 -23.41 8.94 -8.77
CA LEU A 303 -24.80 9.38 -8.60
C LEU A 303 -25.03 10.22 -7.32
N ALA A 304 -24.03 10.30 -6.43
CA ALA A 304 -24.18 10.96 -5.15
C ALA A 304 -24.45 12.47 -5.31
N ARG A 305 -25.48 12.96 -4.61
CA ARG A 305 -25.85 14.37 -4.56
C ARG A 305 -25.66 14.99 -3.18
N SER A 306 -25.13 14.24 -2.23
CA SER A 306 -24.91 14.69 -0.86
C SER A 306 -23.72 13.99 -0.23
N LEU A 307 -23.11 14.61 0.79
CA LEU A 307 -21.97 14.05 1.50
C LEU A 307 -22.25 12.68 2.15
N PRO A 308 -23.41 12.45 2.81
CA PRO A 308 -23.70 11.13 3.37
C PRO A 308 -23.64 9.99 2.35
N LEU A 309 -24.07 10.23 1.10
CA LEU A 309 -23.97 9.24 0.02
C LEU A 309 -22.51 8.99 -0.40
N ILE A 310 -21.67 10.03 -0.39
CA ILE A 310 -20.21 9.88 -0.63
C ILE A 310 -19.58 9.02 0.47
N PHE A 311 -19.94 9.25 1.74
CA PHE A 311 -19.44 8.43 2.86
C PHE A 311 -19.93 6.97 2.76
N ALA A 312 -21.19 6.75 2.39
CA ALA A 312 -21.72 5.40 2.15
C ALA A 312 -21.00 4.69 0.99
N ALA A 313 -20.75 5.40 -0.10
CA ALA A 313 -19.97 4.91 -1.23
C ALA A 313 -18.55 4.51 -0.79
N GLN A 314 -17.92 5.32 0.05
CA GLN A 314 -16.57 5.06 0.58
C GLN A 314 -16.51 3.81 1.46
N VAL A 315 -17.57 3.49 2.22
CA VAL A 315 -17.67 2.23 2.98
C VAL A 315 -17.69 1.03 2.03
N CYS A 316 -18.49 1.09 0.95
CA CYS A 316 -18.52 0.01 -0.05
C CYS A 316 -17.15 -0.19 -0.73
N ILE A 317 -16.48 0.90 -1.13
CA ILE A 317 -15.14 0.85 -1.74
C ILE A 317 -14.14 0.25 -0.76
N GLY A 318 -14.14 0.70 0.50
CA GLY A 318 -13.24 0.21 1.55
C GLY A 318 -13.44 -1.27 1.86
N LEU A 319 -14.69 -1.73 2.00
CA LEU A 319 -14.99 -3.15 2.21
C LEU A 319 -14.53 -4.00 1.02
N GLY A 320 -14.83 -3.57 -0.20
CA GLY A 320 -14.40 -4.27 -1.40
C GLY A 320 -12.86 -4.39 -1.46
N GLN A 321 -12.14 -3.30 -1.25
CA GLN A 321 -10.67 -3.30 -1.22
C GLN A 321 -10.12 -4.17 -0.08
N GLY A 322 -10.70 -4.10 1.11
CA GLY A 322 -10.26 -4.85 2.29
C GLY A 322 -10.49 -6.36 2.13
N ILE A 323 -11.57 -6.78 1.50
CA ILE A 323 -11.84 -8.19 1.21
C ILE A 323 -10.94 -8.71 0.09
N GLY A 324 -10.81 -7.96 -1.01
CA GLY A 324 -10.13 -8.41 -2.22
C GLY A 324 -8.61 -8.52 -2.06
N TYR A 325 -7.97 -7.53 -1.42
CA TYR A 325 -6.51 -7.44 -1.35
C TYR A 325 -5.83 -8.66 -0.74
N PRO A 326 -6.16 -9.12 0.49
CA PRO A 326 -5.48 -10.27 1.08
C PRO A 326 -5.75 -11.58 0.34
N LEU A 327 -6.93 -11.73 -0.24
CA LEU A 327 -7.30 -12.93 -0.99
C LEU A 327 -6.51 -13.05 -2.29
N LEU A 328 -6.44 -11.99 -3.09
CA LEU A 328 -5.71 -11.98 -4.36
C LEU A 328 -4.20 -12.12 -4.14
N MET A 329 -3.64 -11.48 -3.08
CA MET A 329 -2.25 -11.68 -2.69
C MET A 329 -1.99 -13.14 -2.30
N GLY A 330 -2.86 -13.72 -1.46
CA GLY A 330 -2.76 -15.12 -1.05
C GLY A 330 -2.79 -16.09 -2.24
N MET A 331 -3.74 -15.88 -3.16
CA MET A 331 -3.87 -16.70 -4.38
C MET A 331 -2.63 -16.62 -5.28
N SER A 332 -1.97 -15.46 -5.39
CA SER A 332 -0.73 -15.29 -6.16
C SER A 332 0.45 -16.13 -5.66
N ILE A 333 0.45 -16.52 -4.39
CA ILE A 333 1.58 -17.23 -3.77
C ILE A 333 1.24 -18.67 -3.35
N GLU A 334 -0.04 -19.07 -3.43
CA GLU A 334 -0.52 -20.36 -2.91
C GLU A 334 0.19 -21.56 -3.55
N GLN A 335 0.46 -21.50 -4.85
CA GLN A 335 1.10 -22.57 -5.63
C GLN A 335 2.59 -22.32 -5.90
N VAL A 336 3.20 -21.35 -5.23
CA VAL A 336 4.61 -20.99 -5.41
C VAL A 336 5.45 -21.68 -4.34
N ALA A 337 6.58 -22.26 -4.77
CA ALA A 337 7.54 -22.90 -3.86
C ALA A 337 8.05 -21.91 -2.82
N ASP A 338 8.31 -22.36 -1.59
CA ASP A 338 8.67 -21.51 -0.45
C ASP A 338 9.85 -20.56 -0.75
N GLY A 339 10.86 -21.04 -1.46
CA GLY A 339 12.02 -20.23 -1.85
C GLY A 339 11.72 -19.11 -2.86
N GLU A 340 10.60 -19.17 -3.59
CA GLU A 340 10.20 -18.18 -4.59
C GLU A 340 9.04 -17.28 -4.12
N ARG A 341 8.43 -17.56 -2.96
CA ARG A 341 7.27 -16.81 -2.45
C ARG A 341 7.53 -15.31 -2.28
N THR A 342 8.70 -14.94 -1.79
CA THR A 342 9.07 -13.51 -1.63
C THR A 342 9.13 -12.80 -2.98
N THR A 343 9.69 -13.46 -3.99
CA THR A 343 9.75 -12.94 -5.37
C THR A 343 8.36 -12.80 -5.97
N ALA A 344 7.47 -13.80 -5.77
CA ALA A 344 6.09 -13.75 -6.24
C ALA A 344 5.28 -12.63 -5.55
N MET A 345 5.47 -12.41 -4.25
CA MET A 345 4.87 -11.27 -3.53
C MET A 345 5.38 -9.94 -4.07
N GLY A 346 6.68 -9.83 -4.35
CA GLY A 346 7.27 -8.64 -4.96
C GLY A 346 6.70 -8.36 -6.34
N LEU A 347 6.56 -9.38 -7.18
CA LEU A 347 5.94 -9.29 -8.51
C LEU A 347 4.47 -8.85 -8.40
N HIS A 348 3.68 -9.49 -7.53
CA HIS A 348 2.30 -9.09 -7.28
C HIS A 348 2.21 -7.61 -6.89
N GLN A 349 3.10 -7.16 -5.98
CA GLN A 349 3.12 -5.77 -5.54
C GLN A 349 3.55 -4.79 -6.64
N ALA A 350 4.46 -5.16 -7.52
CA ALA A 350 4.84 -4.35 -8.67
C ALA A 350 3.67 -4.21 -9.67
N VAL A 351 2.97 -5.30 -9.95
CA VAL A 351 1.80 -5.30 -10.85
C VAL A 351 0.66 -4.47 -10.28
N TYR A 352 0.32 -4.64 -9.00
CA TYR A 352 -0.78 -3.83 -8.45
C TYR A 352 -0.44 -2.33 -8.38
N ALA A 353 0.83 -1.96 -8.22
CA ALA A 353 1.24 -0.56 -8.22
C ALA A 353 1.03 0.12 -9.58
N LEU A 354 0.99 -0.64 -10.69
CA LEU A 354 0.55 -0.11 -11.99
C LEU A 354 -0.92 0.34 -11.94
N GLY A 355 -1.77 -0.34 -11.17
CA GLY A 355 -3.14 0.11 -10.92
C GLY A 355 -3.18 1.40 -10.12
N MET A 356 -2.31 1.55 -9.10
CA MET A 356 -2.18 2.79 -8.33
C MET A 356 -1.72 3.97 -9.19
N PHE A 357 -0.86 3.72 -10.19
CA PHE A 357 -0.45 4.72 -11.19
C PHE A 357 -1.58 5.02 -12.17
N GLY A 358 -2.12 3.98 -12.82
CA GLY A 358 -3.12 4.12 -13.87
C GLY A 358 -4.43 4.73 -13.38
N GLY A 359 -4.79 4.51 -12.11
CA GLY A 359 -6.02 5.04 -11.51
C GLY A 359 -6.13 6.56 -11.66
N PRO A 360 -5.34 7.35 -10.95
CA PRO A 360 -5.42 8.80 -11.05
C PRO A 360 -5.04 9.34 -12.43
N TRP A 361 -4.07 8.71 -13.12
CA TRP A 361 -3.61 9.17 -14.42
C TRP A 361 -4.71 9.09 -15.49
N LEU A 362 -5.24 7.90 -15.75
CA LEU A 362 -6.27 7.71 -16.78
C LEU A 362 -7.59 8.38 -16.39
N SER A 363 -7.93 8.34 -15.10
CA SER A 363 -9.15 9.00 -14.61
C SER A 363 -9.02 10.51 -14.64
N GLY A 364 -7.81 11.08 -14.47
CA GLY A 364 -7.57 12.49 -14.62
C GLY A 364 -7.80 12.96 -16.05
N LEU A 365 -7.26 12.23 -17.02
CA LEU A 365 -7.49 12.49 -18.46
C LEU A 365 -8.98 12.40 -18.81
N LEU A 366 -9.65 11.37 -18.31
CA LEU A 366 -11.08 11.19 -18.56
C LEU A 366 -11.93 12.26 -17.85
N ALA A 367 -11.59 12.60 -16.60
CA ALA A 367 -12.31 13.62 -15.83
C ALA A 367 -12.17 15.02 -16.43
N ASP A 368 -11.02 15.33 -17.01
CA ASP A 368 -10.79 16.57 -17.74
C ASP A 368 -11.66 16.67 -19.00
N ALA A 369 -11.85 15.55 -19.70
CA ALA A 369 -12.63 15.48 -20.93
C ALA A 369 -14.15 15.44 -20.72
N VAL A 370 -14.64 14.68 -19.72
CA VAL A 370 -16.09 14.39 -19.57
C VAL A 370 -16.63 14.68 -18.15
N GLY A 371 -15.78 15.13 -17.22
CA GLY A 371 -16.12 15.38 -15.83
C GLY A 371 -15.94 14.19 -14.90
N ILE A 372 -15.94 14.46 -13.58
CA ILE A 372 -15.65 13.45 -12.54
C ILE A 372 -16.72 12.37 -12.45
N ARG A 373 -18.00 12.74 -12.56
CA ARG A 373 -19.13 11.79 -12.40
C ARG A 373 -19.18 10.73 -13.51
N PRO A 374 -19.10 11.09 -14.82
CA PRO A 374 -19.00 10.09 -15.88
C PRO A 374 -17.74 9.22 -15.74
N THR A 375 -16.61 9.79 -15.30
CA THR A 375 -15.37 9.04 -15.03
C THR A 375 -15.58 7.97 -13.98
N PHE A 376 -16.31 8.24 -12.90
CA PHE A 376 -16.67 7.22 -11.90
C PHE A 376 -17.60 6.16 -12.49
N GLY A 377 -18.55 6.53 -13.36
CA GLY A 377 -19.39 5.57 -14.08
C GLY A 377 -18.57 4.59 -14.91
N VAL A 378 -17.63 5.11 -15.74
CA VAL A 378 -16.71 4.29 -16.56
C VAL A 378 -15.81 3.42 -15.67
N THR A 379 -15.27 3.99 -14.58
CA THR A 379 -14.43 3.24 -13.64
C THR A 379 -15.20 2.12 -12.95
N ALA A 380 -16.44 2.37 -12.53
CA ALA A 380 -17.30 1.36 -11.91
C ALA A 380 -17.59 0.22 -12.89
N PHE A 381 -17.94 0.56 -14.14
CA PHE A 381 -18.18 -0.45 -15.19
C PHE A 381 -16.92 -1.27 -15.51
N ALA A 382 -15.77 -0.62 -15.68
CA ALA A 382 -14.50 -1.30 -15.95
C ALA A 382 -14.10 -2.22 -14.77
N CYS A 383 -14.23 -1.72 -13.52
CA CYS A 383 -13.97 -2.51 -12.32
C CYS A 383 -14.88 -3.74 -12.24
N LEU A 384 -16.17 -3.58 -12.51
CA LEU A 384 -17.13 -4.66 -12.51
C LEU A 384 -16.82 -5.68 -13.63
N ALA A 385 -16.72 -5.23 -14.87
CA ALA A 385 -16.52 -6.09 -16.03
C ALA A 385 -15.21 -6.88 -15.91
N LEU A 386 -14.07 -6.18 -15.73
CA LEU A 386 -12.76 -6.82 -15.61
C LEU A 386 -12.65 -7.67 -14.36
N GLY A 387 -13.22 -7.21 -13.25
CA GLY A 387 -13.26 -7.96 -11.98
C GLY A 387 -14.04 -9.26 -12.09
N LEU A 388 -15.25 -9.24 -12.66
CA LEU A 388 -16.07 -10.45 -12.83
C LEU A 388 -15.47 -11.40 -13.86
N LEU A 389 -15.06 -10.91 -15.01
CA LEU A 389 -14.44 -11.73 -16.08
C LEU A 389 -13.13 -12.36 -15.59
N GLY A 390 -12.25 -11.58 -14.99
CA GLY A 390 -10.99 -12.10 -14.47
C GLY A 390 -11.18 -13.08 -13.32
N THR A 391 -12.14 -12.83 -12.42
CA THR A 391 -12.47 -13.77 -11.33
C THR A 391 -13.06 -15.07 -11.87
N HIS A 392 -13.79 -15.03 -12.98
CA HIS A 392 -14.28 -16.24 -13.64
C HIS A 392 -13.12 -17.15 -14.08
N TRP A 393 -12.01 -16.56 -14.51
CA TRP A 393 -10.82 -17.29 -14.96
C TRP A 393 -9.87 -17.71 -13.84
N LEU A 394 -10.09 -17.29 -12.60
CA LEU A 394 -9.36 -17.86 -11.47
C LEU A 394 -9.68 -19.35 -11.33
N ALA A 395 -8.65 -20.19 -11.23
CA ALA A 395 -8.82 -21.62 -11.08
C ALA A 395 -9.71 -21.92 -9.87
N ALA A 396 -10.76 -22.70 -10.08
CA ALA A 396 -11.50 -23.26 -8.96
C ALA A 396 -10.57 -24.23 -8.21
N LYS A 397 -10.50 -24.15 -6.89
CA LYS A 397 -9.76 -25.11 -6.08
C LYS A 397 -10.32 -26.51 -6.41
N ARG A 398 -9.50 -27.44 -6.94
CA ARG A 398 -9.91 -28.85 -7.06
C ARG A 398 -10.07 -29.40 -5.64
N PRO A 399 -11.19 -30.07 -5.32
CA PRO A 399 -11.44 -30.61 -3.98
C PRO A 399 -10.44 -31.70 -3.55
N ASP A 400 -9.66 -32.27 -4.48
CA ASP A 400 -8.87 -33.48 -4.31
C ASP A 400 -7.36 -33.26 -4.27
N GLN A 401 -6.87 -32.37 -3.44
CA GLN A 401 -5.45 -32.43 -3.02
C GLN A 401 -5.40 -32.42 -1.50
N THR A 402 -5.76 -33.56 -0.89
CA THR A 402 -5.24 -33.96 0.42
C THR A 402 -3.73 -33.88 0.37
N PRO A 403 -3.06 -33.27 1.36
CA PRO A 403 -1.61 -33.30 1.45
C PRO A 403 -1.18 -34.76 1.53
N ILE A 404 -0.36 -35.23 0.59
CA ILE A 404 0.34 -36.50 0.74
C ILE A 404 1.22 -36.32 1.99
N GLN A 405 0.79 -36.94 3.07
CA GLN A 405 1.61 -37.17 4.25
C GLN A 405 2.75 -38.12 3.84
N THR A 406 3.96 -37.58 3.71
CA THR A 406 5.20 -38.34 3.84
C THR A 406 6.16 -37.56 4.70
#